data_51d23fe34031101ee1e8e68121aee6de
#
_entry.id   51d23fe34031101ee1e8e68121aee6de
#
_cell.length_a   1.000
_cell.length_b   1.000
_cell.length_c   1.000
_cell.angle_alpha   90.00
_cell.angle_beta   90.00
_cell.angle_gamma   90.00
#
_symmetry.space_group_name_H-M   'P 1'
#
loop_
_entity.id
_entity.type
_entity.pdbx_description
1 polymer ?
#
loop_
_entity_poly.entity_id
_entity_poly.type
_entity_poly.pdbx_seq_one_letter_code
_entity_poly.pdbx_strand_id
1 'polypeptide(L)'
;MDLLAGSSILAAGARTKLSLTTPHAGTGLCDIRLLADGAAAPTRPLPLIINESEPVTVDRDEVFLVEDWRVTAEGAALAPGVDPKGAETIFTVNGAAHADILVRGHQRIRLRLINGCQRAVIAVKIADVDVRVMAIDGQPAEPFSARNGAVVLPPGGRSDVFVDVPPVPGATKAILLHDGTAARPVGSLIVGSELPIRSAPLPPAPPLPSNGLPDRLDLKSAVRVELPLDAPDWTSPAKFSASSPPAFQAKTGRTVVLALTNRTQIATVFHLHGHSFRLLDRLDDGWKPYWLDTLALEPGQTQRIAFAAATAGRFLIESIATDWAAPRLLRWYEVR
;
A
#
# COMPACT_ATOMS: atom_id res chain seq x y z
N MET A 1 -11.62 -9.83 -12.95
CA MET A 1 -12.79 -9.77 -12.04
C MET A 1 -13.40 -8.38 -12.17
N ASP A 2 -14.67 -8.27 -12.53
CA ASP A 2 -15.32 -6.95 -12.59
C ASP A 2 -15.70 -6.52 -11.18
N LEU A 3 -14.88 -5.65 -10.59
CA LEU A 3 -15.07 -5.14 -9.23
C LEU A 3 -16.32 -4.23 -9.09
N LEU A 4 -16.90 -3.81 -10.22
CA LEU A 4 -18.08 -2.94 -10.25
C LEU A 4 -19.33 -3.67 -10.78
N ALA A 5 -19.21 -4.95 -11.18
CA ALA A 5 -20.33 -5.73 -11.66
C ALA A 5 -21.28 -6.10 -10.53
N GLY A 6 -22.52 -5.67 -10.64
CA GLY A 6 -23.63 -6.22 -9.88
C GLY A 6 -23.64 -5.97 -8.38
N SER A 7 -22.93 -4.95 -7.89
CA SER A 7 -23.01 -4.59 -6.48
C SER A 7 -24.36 -3.93 -6.18
N SER A 8 -25.32 -4.73 -5.70
CA SER A 8 -26.48 -4.18 -5.02
C SER A 8 -25.98 -3.51 -3.72
N ILE A 9 -26.51 -2.35 -3.42
CA ILE A 9 -26.27 -1.68 -2.13
C ILE A 9 -26.71 -2.63 -1.01
N LEU A 10 -25.78 -2.95 -0.12
CA LEU A 10 -26.07 -3.78 1.03
C LEU A 10 -26.82 -2.91 2.06
N ALA A 11 -28.03 -3.29 2.41
CA ALA A 11 -28.82 -2.59 3.41
C ALA A 11 -28.16 -2.70 4.81
N ALA A 12 -28.38 -1.70 5.65
CA ALA A 12 -27.87 -1.71 7.02
C ALA A 12 -28.32 -2.98 7.78
N GLY A 13 -27.38 -3.68 8.44
CA GLY A 13 -27.62 -4.95 9.12
C GLY A 13 -27.67 -6.17 8.23
N ALA A 14 -27.70 -6.04 6.90
CA ALA A 14 -27.65 -7.17 5.97
C ALA A 14 -26.23 -7.75 5.89
N ARG A 15 -26.14 -9.03 5.52
CA ARG A 15 -24.88 -9.76 5.30
C ARG A 15 -24.84 -10.32 3.90
N THR A 16 -23.67 -10.22 3.28
CA THR A 16 -23.40 -10.90 2.00
C THR A 16 -22.10 -11.68 2.08
N LYS A 17 -22.03 -12.78 1.36
CA LYS A 17 -20.80 -13.56 1.22
C LYS A 17 -20.22 -13.28 -0.15
N LEU A 18 -18.99 -12.80 -0.18
CA LEU A 18 -18.22 -12.63 -1.40
C LEU A 18 -17.18 -13.74 -1.47
N SER A 19 -17.07 -14.38 -2.63
CA SER A 19 -15.99 -15.34 -2.92
C SER A 19 -15.04 -14.69 -3.90
N LEU A 20 -13.79 -14.58 -3.52
CA LEU A 20 -12.72 -13.99 -4.33
C LEU A 20 -11.69 -15.09 -4.63
N THR A 21 -11.34 -15.24 -5.89
CA THR A 21 -10.16 -16.01 -6.27
C THR A 21 -8.97 -15.09 -6.20
N THR A 22 -8.01 -15.40 -5.35
CA THR A 22 -6.77 -14.64 -5.22
C THR A 22 -5.86 -15.00 -6.40
N PRO A 23 -5.44 -14.01 -7.22
CA PRO A 23 -4.69 -14.31 -8.44
C PRO A 23 -3.23 -14.70 -8.18
N HIS A 24 -2.68 -14.31 -7.04
CA HIS A 24 -1.27 -14.51 -6.68
C HIS A 24 -1.05 -14.40 -5.17
N ALA A 25 0.10 -14.85 -4.70
CA ALA A 25 0.58 -14.66 -3.33
C ALA A 25 0.95 -13.19 -3.07
N GLY A 26 1.05 -12.82 -1.80
CA GLY A 26 1.53 -11.51 -1.38
C GLY A 26 0.71 -10.88 -0.26
N THR A 27 1.06 -9.63 0.05
CA THR A 27 0.42 -8.82 1.08
C THR A 27 -0.59 -7.88 0.45
N GLY A 28 -1.86 -8.09 0.76
CA GLY A 28 -3.00 -7.27 0.37
C GLY A 28 -3.60 -6.51 1.54
N LEU A 29 -4.53 -5.62 1.22
CA LEU A 29 -5.33 -4.87 2.18
C LEU A 29 -6.80 -4.96 1.80
N CYS A 30 -7.63 -5.43 2.74
CA CYS A 30 -9.07 -5.39 2.62
C CYS A 30 -9.57 -4.09 3.27
N ASP A 31 -10.00 -3.14 2.47
CA ASP A 31 -10.42 -1.82 2.92
C ASP A 31 -11.88 -1.56 2.56
N ILE A 32 -12.74 -1.48 3.57
CA ILE A 32 -14.16 -1.14 3.43
C ILE A 32 -14.44 0.35 3.66
N ARG A 33 -13.40 1.16 3.89
CA ARG A 33 -13.52 2.59 4.25
C ARG A 33 -13.80 3.48 3.05
N LEU A 34 -13.89 2.93 1.84
CA LEU A 34 -14.12 3.69 0.62
C LEU A 34 -15.33 4.64 0.72
N LEU A 35 -16.40 4.19 1.38
CA LEU A 35 -17.63 4.95 1.54
C LEU A 35 -17.70 5.71 2.88
N ALA A 36 -16.64 5.74 3.67
CA ALA A 36 -16.65 6.26 5.04
C ALA A 36 -16.18 7.72 5.16
N ASP A 37 -15.77 8.37 4.07
CA ASP A 37 -15.40 9.80 4.09
C ASP A 37 -16.59 10.65 4.52
N GLY A 38 -16.42 11.43 5.61
CA GLY A 38 -17.46 12.26 6.18
C GLY A 38 -18.61 11.52 6.89
N ALA A 39 -18.55 10.20 6.94
CA ALA A 39 -19.53 9.35 7.62
C ALA A 39 -19.18 9.14 9.11
N ALA A 40 -19.94 8.27 9.78
CA ALA A 40 -19.75 7.89 11.18
C ALA A 40 -18.32 7.38 11.48
N ALA A 41 -18.06 6.95 12.71
CA ALA A 41 -16.75 6.54 13.22
C ALA A 41 -15.91 5.75 12.19
N PRO A 42 -14.62 6.10 12.02
CA PRO A 42 -13.76 5.42 11.06
C PRO A 42 -13.60 3.94 11.39
N THR A 43 -13.67 3.09 10.36
CA THR A 43 -13.43 1.66 10.47
C THR A 43 -11.96 1.33 10.23
N ARG A 44 -11.52 0.15 10.63
CA ARG A 44 -10.15 -0.32 10.41
C ARG A 44 -10.06 -1.14 9.13
N PRO A 45 -8.99 -1.01 8.37
CA PRO A 45 -8.69 -1.95 7.30
C PRO A 45 -8.19 -3.27 7.89
N LEU A 46 -8.28 -4.34 7.11
CA LEU A 46 -7.79 -5.66 7.50
C LEU A 46 -6.68 -6.11 6.56
N PRO A 47 -5.55 -6.61 7.06
CA PRO A 47 -4.53 -7.22 6.22
C PRO A 47 -5.08 -8.49 5.56
N LEU A 48 -4.77 -8.68 4.29
CA LEU A 48 -5.08 -9.88 3.53
C LEU A 48 -3.76 -10.54 3.13
N ILE A 49 -3.41 -11.64 3.78
CA ILE A 49 -2.19 -12.38 3.52
C ILE A 49 -2.51 -13.61 2.68
N ILE A 50 -1.88 -13.70 1.51
CA ILE A 50 -1.94 -14.86 0.64
C ILE A 50 -0.55 -15.47 0.60
N ASN A 51 -0.42 -16.66 1.16
CA ASN A 51 0.88 -17.34 1.25
C ASN A 51 1.34 -17.82 -0.13
N GLU A 52 2.65 -17.84 -0.31
CA GLU A 52 3.29 -18.49 -1.45
C GLU A 52 3.00 -20.00 -1.43
N SER A 53 2.93 -20.60 -2.61
CA SER A 53 2.72 -22.07 -2.75
C SER A 53 3.91 -22.87 -2.23
N GLU A 54 5.10 -22.30 -2.31
CA GLU A 54 6.32 -22.86 -1.76
C GLU A 54 6.75 -22.09 -0.51
N PRO A 55 7.25 -22.78 0.53
CA PRO A 55 7.69 -22.12 1.76
C PRO A 55 8.82 -21.12 1.50
N VAL A 56 8.66 -19.92 2.01
CA VAL A 56 9.71 -18.90 2.03
C VAL A 56 10.60 -19.13 3.27
N THR A 57 11.91 -19.04 3.09
CA THR A 57 12.87 -19.28 4.18
C THR A 57 12.92 -18.11 5.15
N VAL A 58 11.97 -18.08 6.07
CA VAL A 58 11.88 -17.16 7.21
C VAL A 58 11.50 -17.92 8.46
N ASP A 59 11.91 -17.41 9.62
CA ASP A 59 11.58 -18.01 10.91
C ASP A 59 10.26 -17.49 11.48
N ARG A 60 9.89 -16.26 11.08
CA ARG A 60 8.65 -15.60 11.48
C ARG A 60 8.13 -14.73 10.35
N ASP A 61 6.81 -14.61 10.29
CA ASP A 61 6.08 -13.77 9.36
C ASP A 61 5.09 -12.92 10.17
N GLU A 62 5.33 -11.60 10.23
CA GLU A 62 4.63 -10.67 11.10
C GLU A 62 3.98 -9.56 10.30
N VAL A 63 2.74 -9.25 10.59
CA VAL A 63 2.03 -8.10 10.03
C VAL A 63 2.29 -6.87 10.88
N PHE A 64 2.64 -5.77 10.23
CA PHE A 64 2.86 -4.46 10.83
C PHE A 64 1.96 -3.43 10.14
N LEU A 65 0.67 -3.42 10.51
CA LEU A 65 -0.34 -2.52 9.98
C LEU A 65 -0.33 -1.22 10.77
N VAL A 66 0.08 -0.12 10.11
CA VAL A 66 0.05 1.23 10.69
C VAL A 66 -1.28 1.90 10.34
N GLU A 67 -1.90 2.54 11.32
CA GLU A 67 -3.16 3.28 11.17
C GLU A 67 -3.03 4.67 11.79
N ASP A 68 -3.64 5.68 11.19
CA ASP A 68 -3.71 7.04 11.74
C ASP A 68 -5.14 7.39 12.18
N TRP A 69 -5.21 8.19 13.22
CA TRP A 69 -6.47 8.64 13.83
C TRP A 69 -6.40 10.14 14.09
N ARG A 70 -7.55 10.80 13.99
CA ARG A 70 -7.74 12.17 14.49
C ARG A 70 -8.72 12.08 15.64
N VAL A 71 -8.24 12.35 16.85
CA VAL A 71 -9.00 12.15 18.09
C VAL A 71 -9.24 13.50 18.75
N THR A 72 -10.51 13.82 19.03
CA THR A 72 -10.89 15.06 19.72
C THR A 72 -10.49 15.02 21.19
N ALA A 73 -10.54 16.16 21.88
CA ALA A 73 -10.27 16.23 23.32
C ALA A 73 -11.22 15.35 24.17
N GLU A 74 -12.41 15.06 23.64
CA GLU A 74 -13.40 14.20 24.28
C GLU A 74 -13.18 12.71 23.98
N GLY A 75 -12.13 12.36 23.21
CA GLY A 75 -11.78 10.99 22.86
C GLY A 75 -12.53 10.41 21.65
N ALA A 76 -13.25 11.23 20.89
CA ALA A 76 -13.94 10.78 19.69
C ALA A 76 -13.01 10.78 18.47
N ALA A 77 -13.03 9.71 17.69
CA ALA A 77 -12.30 9.64 16.43
C ALA A 77 -13.09 10.32 15.31
N LEU A 78 -12.43 11.23 14.57
CA LEU A 78 -13.01 11.93 13.44
C LEU A 78 -12.84 11.10 12.16
N ALA A 79 -13.88 11.08 11.32
CA ALA A 79 -13.79 10.48 9.99
C ALA A 79 -12.94 11.34 9.05
N PRO A 80 -12.23 10.75 8.05
CA PRO A 80 -11.63 11.51 6.96
C PRO A 80 -12.67 12.32 6.19
N GLY A 81 -12.27 13.47 5.63
CA GLY A 81 -13.19 14.41 4.98
C GLY A 81 -13.84 15.41 5.95
N VAL A 82 -13.58 15.29 7.25
CA VAL A 82 -14.01 16.24 8.29
C VAL A 82 -12.81 17.08 8.70
N ASP A 83 -13.02 18.40 8.96
CA ASP A 83 -11.93 19.27 9.45
C ASP A 83 -11.38 18.75 10.78
N PRO A 84 -10.08 18.40 10.85
CA PRO A 84 -9.47 17.84 12.04
C PRO A 84 -9.04 18.90 13.07
N LYS A 85 -9.47 20.14 12.94
CA LYS A 85 -9.09 21.25 13.80
C LYS A 85 -9.31 20.91 15.28
N GLY A 86 -8.26 21.04 16.08
CA GLY A 86 -8.27 20.73 17.50
C GLY A 86 -8.20 19.23 17.85
N ALA A 87 -8.12 18.34 16.87
CA ALA A 87 -7.90 16.92 17.10
C ALA A 87 -6.41 16.56 17.13
N GLU A 88 -6.06 15.61 17.99
CA GLU A 88 -4.71 15.03 18.06
C GLU A 88 -4.55 13.96 16.97
N THR A 89 -3.34 13.91 16.38
CA THR A 89 -2.95 12.83 15.49
C THR A 89 -2.33 11.68 16.26
N ILE A 90 -2.99 10.54 16.25
CA ILE A 90 -2.51 9.31 16.89
C ILE A 90 -2.21 8.27 15.81
N PHE A 91 -1.12 7.53 16.00
CA PHE A 91 -0.81 6.35 15.19
C PHE A 91 -0.91 5.10 16.03
N THR A 92 -1.43 4.03 15.43
CA THR A 92 -1.46 2.71 16.03
C THR A 92 -0.79 1.69 15.10
N VAL A 93 -0.25 0.64 15.68
CA VAL A 93 0.27 -0.53 14.97
C VAL A 93 -0.53 -1.74 15.41
N ASN A 94 -1.18 -2.41 14.46
CA ASN A 94 -2.08 -3.54 14.73
C ASN A 94 -3.16 -3.20 15.80
N GLY A 95 -3.55 -1.92 15.88
CA GLY A 95 -4.53 -1.42 16.87
C GLY A 95 -3.97 -1.08 18.25
N ALA A 96 -2.67 -1.24 18.49
CA ALA A 96 -1.98 -0.83 19.71
C ALA A 96 -1.16 0.44 19.50
N ALA A 97 -0.94 1.23 20.55
CA ALA A 97 -0.10 2.43 20.46
C ALA A 97 1.39 2.10 20.25
N HIS A 98 1.80 0.88 20.60
CA HIS A 98 3.18 0.42 20.49
C HIS A 98 3.21 -1.08 20.20
N ALA A 99 4.11 -1.54 19.32
CA ALA A 99 4.23 -2.94 18.90
C ALA A 99 5.66 -3.44 19.10
N ASP A 100 5.89 -4.15 20.20
CA ASP A 100 7.17 -4.81 20.45
C ASP A 100 7.18 -6.23 19.87
N ILE A 101 8.27 -6.57 19.19
CA ILE A 101 8.48 -7.88 18.60
C ILE A 101 9.66 -8.54 19.31
N LEU A 102 9.38 -9.52 20.18
CA LEU A 102 10.41 -10.30 20.84
C LEU A 102 11.00 -11.31 19.85
N VAL A 103 12.31 -11.30 19.70
CA VAL A 103 13.06 -12.07 18.69
C VAL A 103 14.27 -12.74 19.30
N ARG A 104 14.84 -13.71 18.57
CA ARG A 104 16.11 -14.36 18.96
C ARG A 104 17.22 -14.00 17.97
N GLY A 105 18.45 -14.03 18.43
CA GLY A 105 19.61 -13.80 17.56
C GLY A 105 19.63 -14.75 16.34
N HIS A 106 20.08 -14.24 15.20
CA HIS A 106 20.12 -14.93 13.90
C HIS A 106 18.75 -15.36 13.35
N GLN A 107 17.64 -14.91 13.94
CA GLN A 107 16.30 -15.12 13.40
C GLN A 107 16.11 -14.25 12.15
N ARG A 108 15.57 -14.83 11.09
CA ARG A 108 15.08 -14.06 9.92
C ARG A 108 13.60 -13.82 10.06
N ILE A 109 13.20 -12.56 10.01
CA ILE A 109 11.79 -12.14 10.14
C ILE A 109 11.34 -11.55 8.81
N ARG A 110 10.18 -11.96 8.31
CA ARG A 110 9.41 -11.23 7.32
C ARG A 110 8.50 -10.27 8.06
N LEU A 111 8.68 -8.96 7.86
CA LEU A 111 7.74 -7.96 8.31
C LEU A 111 6.92 -7.49 7.11
N ARG A 112 5.61 -7.63 7.20
CA ARG A 112 4.65 -7.15 6.21
C ARG A 112 4.20 -5.77 6.62
N LEU A 113 4.93 -4.75 6.17
CA LEU A 113 4.64 -3.35 6.44
C LEU A 113 3.45 -2.91 5.59
N ILE A 114 2.38 -2.46 6.23
CA ILE A 114 1.15 -2.03 5.57
C ILE A 114 0.81 -0.63 6.05
N ASN A 115 0.69 0.31 5.13
CA ASN A 115 0.16 1.63 5.45
C ASN A 115 -1.37 1.62 5.36
N GLY A 116 -2.03 1.41 6.49
CA GLY A 116 -3.48 1.51 6.67
C GLY A 116 -3.97 2.92 7.02
N CYS A 117 -3.09 3.93 6.98
CA CYS A 117 -3.48 5.31 7.23
C CYS A 117 -4.48 5.82 6.18
N GLN A 118 -5.31 6.76 6.59
CA GLN A 118 -6.35 7.34 5.71
C GLN A 118 -5.74 8.31 4.69
N ARG A 119 -4.76 9.12 5.13
CA ARG A 119 -4.18 10.21 4.33
C ARG A 119 -2.66 10.32 4.45
N ALA A 120 -2.04 9.77 5.49
CA ALA A 120 -0.63 9.98 5.76
C ALA A 120 0.26 9.08 4.89
N VAL A 121 1.18 9.68 4.13
CA VAL A 121 2.36 8.97 3.63
C VAL A 121 3.30 8.78 4.80
N ILE A 122 3.72 7.56 5.05
CA ILE A 122 4.60 7.23 6.18
C ILE A 122 5.92 6.64 5.71
N ALA A 123 6.96 6.80 6.52
CA ALA A 123 8.18 6.03 6.39
C ALA A 123 8.38 5.19 7.66
N VAL A 124 8.64 3.91 7.50
CA VAL A 124 8.97 2.99 8.62
C VAL A 124 10.44 2.64 8.55
N LYS A 125 11.15 2.79 9.67
CA LYS A 125 12.57 2.50 9.80
C LYS A 125 12.83 1.63 11.02
N ILE A 126 13.68 0.62 10.90
CA ILE A 126 14.24 -0.12 12.04
C ILE A 126 15.64 0.41 12.27
N ALA A 127 15.90 0.94 13.47
CA ALA A 127 17.18 1.58 13.78
C ALA A 127 18.33 0.56 13.76
N ASP A 128 19.42 0.90 13.10
CA ASP A 128 20.68 0.12 13.05
C ASP A 128 20.50 -1.35 12.64
N VAL A 129 19.56 -1.61 11.72
CA VAL A 129 19.34 -2.94 11.14
C VAL A 129 19.21 -2.79 9.63
N ASP A 130 19.80 -3.71 8.87
CA ASP A 130 19.57 -3.79 7.42
C ASP A 130 18.16 -4.30 7.15
N VAL A 131 17.40 -3.53 6.39
CA VAL A 131 16.03 -3.84 5.99
C VAL A 131 16.04 -4.15 4.50
N ARG A 132 15.83 -5.41 4.16
CA ARG A 132 15.82 -5.87 2.78
C ARG A 132 14.41 -5.95 2.24
N VAL A 133 14.09 -5.14 1.24
CA VAL A 133 12.80 -5.15 0.55
C VAL A 133 12.73 -6.36 -0.37
N MET A 134 11.68 -7.16 -0.22
CA MET A 134 11.43 -8.40 -0.96
C MET A 134 10.20 -8.32 -1.88
N ALA A 135 9.20 -7.53 -1.50
CA ALA A 135 8.01 -7.27 -2.29
C ALA A 135 7.49 -5.86 -2.04
N ILE A 136 6.82 -5.29 -3.04
CA ILE A 136 6.12 -4.00 -2.96
C ILE A 136 4.72 -4.20 -3.53
N ASP A 137 3.70 -3.68 -2.85
CA ASP A 137 2.29 -3.75 -3.24
C ASP A 137 1.82 -5.18 -3.59
N GLY A 138 2.31 -6.15 -2.80
CA GLY A 138 1.98 -7.56 -2.96
C GLY A 138 2.70 -8.25 -4.13
N GLN A 139 3.61 -7.55 -4.83
CA GLN A 139 4.37 -8.11 -5.95
C GLN A 139 5.83 -8.31 -5.57
N PRO A 140 6.42 -9.49 -5.85
CA PRO A 140 7.84 -9.74 -5.66
C PRO A 140 8.71 -8.71 -6.38
N ALA A 141 9.80 -8.32 -5.73
CA ALA A 141 10.82 -7.45 -6.28
C ALA A 141 12.18 -8.17 -6.24
N GLU A 142 13.11 -7.76 -7.12
CA GLU A 142 14.51 -8.11 -6.93
C GLU A 142 14.96 -7.57 -5.56
N PRO A 143 15.50 -8.41 -4.65
CA PRO A 143 15.81 -7.97 -3.29
C PRO A 143 16.82 -6.82 -3.23
N PHE A 144 16.50 -5.76 -2.52
CA PHE A 144 17.40 -4.61 -2.32
C PHE A 144 17.31 -4.07 -0.89
N SER A 145 18.40 -3.47 -0.39
CA SER A 145 18.41 -2.81 0.91
C SER A 145 17.64 -1.48 0.85
N ALA A 146 16.76 -1.27 1.82
CA ALA A 146 16.02 -0.01 1.95
C ALA A 146 16.99 1.15 2.17
N ARG A 147 16.84 2.24 1.42
CA ARG A 147 17.70 3.41 1.52
C ARG A 147 17.62 4.00 2.94
N ASN A 148 18.75 4.14 3.59
CA ASN A 148 18.85 4.56 5.00
C ASN A 148 18.03 3.70 5.97
N GLY A 149 17.73 2.44 5.62
CA GLY A 149 16.89 1.54 6.40
C GLY A 149 15.41 1.94 6.49
N ALA A 150 14.95 2.88 5.65
CA ALA A 150 13.59 3.39 5.68
C ALA A 150 12.78 2.93 4.45
N VAL A 151 11.56 2.48 4.69
CA VAL A 151 10.57 2.11 3.68
C VAL A 151 9.46 3.14 3.68
N VAL A 152 9.27 3.81 2.55
CA VAL A 152 8.21 4.83 2.37
C VAL A 152 6.98 4.18 1.77
N LEU A 153 5.84 4.39 2.40
CA LEU A 153 4.57 3.79 2.02
C LEU A 153 3.48 4.88 1.93
N PRO A 154 2.88 5.10 0.76
CA PRO A 154 1.66 5.90 0.65
C PRO A 154 0.47 5.18 1.30
N PRO A 155 -0.65 5.85 1.61
CA PRO A 155 -1.89 5.19 2.04
C PRO A 155 -2.28 4.04 1.13
N GLY A 156 -2.49 2.85 1.70
CA GLY A 156 -2.74 1.62 0.96
C GLY A 156 -1.49 0.90 0.44
N GLY A 157 -0.31 1.54 0.46
CA GLY A 157 0.96 0.92 0.06
C GLY A 157 1.41 -0.18 1.02
N ARG A 158 2.08 -1.21 0.50
CA ARG A 158 2.55 -2.38 1.26
C ARG A 158 3.98 -2.72 0.85
N SER A 159 4.77 -3.20 1.80
CA SER A 159 6.09 -3.74 1.50
C SER A 159 6.41 -4.91 2.42
N ASP A 160 6.82 -6.02 1.84
CA ASP A 160 7.36 -7.14 2.60
C ASP A 160 8.86 -6.96 2.69
N VAL A 161 9.37 -6.93 3.91
CA VAL A 161 10.80 -6.77 4.17
C VAL A 161 11.34 -7.93 4.98
N PHE A 162 12.58 -8.32 4.71
CA PHE A 162 13.30 -9.26 5.54
C PHE A 162 14.28 -8.53 6.44
N VAL A 163 14.34 -9.00 7.68
CA VAL A 163 15.25 -8.51 8.73
C VAL A 163 15.96 -9.71 9.32
N ASP A 164 17.29 -9.73 9.24
CA ASP A 164 18.13 -10.70 9.92
C ASP A 164 18.54 -10.11 11.29
N VAL A 165 18.08 -10.74 12.35
CA VAL A 165 18.25 -10.26 13.73
C VAL A 165 19.71 -10.41 14.17
N PRO A 166 20.38 -9.31 14.64
CA PRO A 166 21.72 -9.40 15.20
C PRO A 166 21.76 -10.33 16.43
N PRO A 167 22.86 -11.11 16.64
CA PRO A 167 22.95 -12.07 17.73
C PRO A 167 23.40 -11.42 19.06
N VAL A 168 22.87 -10.27 19.42
CA VAL A 168 23.24 -9.52 20.62
C VAL A 168 22.11 -9.61 21.64
N PRO A 169 22.20 -10.50 22.65
CA PRO A 169 21.17 -10.68 23.66
C PRO A 169 20.86 -9.36 24.40
N GLY A 170 19.59 -9.09 24.65
CA GLY A 170 19.11 -7.87 25.31
C GLY A 170 19.15 -6.60 24.44
N ALA A 171 19.64 -6.69 23.20
CA ALA A 171 19.61 -5.54 22.29
C ALA A 171 18.15 -5.17 21.94
N THR A 172 17.89 -3.87 21.95
CA THR A 172 16.60 -3.31 21.52
C THR A 172 16.84 -2.40 20.32
N LYS A 173 16.10 -2.59 19.25
CA LYS A 173 16.15 -1.80 18.03
C LYS A 173 14.81 -1.12 17.83
N ALA A 174 14.79 0.21 17.95
CA ALA A 174 13.56 0.98 17.80
C ALA A 174 12.99 0.87 16.38
N ILE A 175 11.67 0.69 16.30
CA ILE A 175 10.91 0.84 15.07
C ILE A 175 10.33 2.25 15.07
N LEU A 176 10.79 3.06 14.13
CA LEU A 176 10.45 4.47 14.01
C LEU A 176 9.47 4.67 12.85
N LEU A 177 8.46 5.48 13.08
CA LEU A 177 7.53 5.97 12.06
C LEU A 177 7.78 7.46 11.86
N HIS A 178 7.89 7.88 10.59
CA HIS A 178 7.92 9.29 10.18
C HIS A 178 6.70 9.59 9.31
N ASP A 179 5.96 10.64 9.65
CA ASP A 179 4.70 11.02 8.98
C ASP A 179 4.85 12.23 8.03
N GLY A 180 6.09 12.54 7.66
CA GLY A 180 6.43 13.75 6.89
C GLY A 180 6.83 14.94 7.77
N THR A 181 6.45 14.97 9.05
CA THR A 181 6.73 16.06 9.98
C THR A 181 7.69 15.65 11.10
N ALA A 182 7.46 14.49 11.72
CA ALA A 182 8.24 14.03 12.86
C ALA A 182 8.44 12.51 12.84
N ALA A 183 9.58 12.07 13.38
CA ALA A 183 9.83 10.67 13.68
C ALA A 183 9.39 10.35 15.12
N ARG A 184 8.73 9.21 15.30
CA ARG A 184 8.28 8.72 16.60
C ARG A 184 8.49 7.22 16.74
N PRO A 185 8.84 6.69 17.92
CA PRO A 185 8.87 5.26 18.14
C PRO A 185 7.45 4.69 18.16
N VAL A 186 7.24 3.60 17.42
CA VAL A 186 5.95 2.88 17.34
C VAL A 186 6.09 1.40 17.69
N GLY A 187 7.29 0.96 18.03
CA GLY A 187 7.60 -0.40 18.43
C GLY A 187 9.08 -0.63 18.57
N SER A 188 9.46 -1.86 18.93
CA SER A 188 10.85 -2.29 19.03
C SER A 188 11.01 -3.74 18.59
N LEU A 189 12.17 -4.05 17.99
CA LEU A 189 12.68 -5.42 17.96
C LEU A 189 13.50 -5.65 19.23
N ILE A 190 13.10 -6.59 20.07
CA ILE A 190 13.75 -6.91 21.33
C ILE A 190 14.40 -8.27 21.23
N VAL A 191 15.73 -8.33 21.25
CA VAL A 191 16.46 -9.58 21.22
C VAL A 191 16.45 -10.21 22.62
N GLY A 192 15.81 -11.37 22.75
CA GLY A 192 15.75 -12.11 24.01
C GLY A 192 17.13 -12.53 24.52
N SER A 193 17.19 -12.92 25.80
CA SER A 193 18.42 -13.43 26.45
C SER A 193 18.76 -14.87 26.05
N GLU A 194 17.87 -15.56 25.34
CA GLU A 194 18.07 -16.92 24.89
C GLU A 194 19.21 -17.02 23.85
N LEU A 195 19.80 -18.20 23.73
CA LEU A 195 20.78 -18.46 22.68
C LEU A 195 20.17 -18.19 21.29
N PRO A 196 21.00 -17.72 20.35
CA PRO A 196 20.58 -17.59 18.96
C PRO A 196 19.97 -18.88 18.43
N ILE A 197 18.99 -18.78 17.52
CA ILE A 197 18.32 -19.97 16.97
C ILE A 197 19.25 -20.81 16.07
N ARG A 198 20.36 -20.21 15.63
CA ARG A 198 21.43 -20.86 14.86
C ARG A 198 22.78 -20.19 15.15
N SER A 199 23.86 -20.89 14.83
CA SER A 199 25.24 -20.41 15.08
C SER A 199 25.68 -19.29 14.13
N ALA A 200 25.05 -19.15 12.96
CA ALA A 200 25.35 -18.13 11.95
C ALA A 200 24.05 -17.65 11.29
N PRO A 201 24.03 -16.42 10.75
CA PRO A 201 22.87 -15.93 9.99
C PRO A 201 22.62 -16.79 8.76
N LEU A 202 21.38 -16.77 8.25
CA LEU A 202 21.04 -17.38 6.97
C LEU A 202 21.80 -16.68 5.82
N PRO A 203 22.09 -17.39 4.72
CA PRO A 203 22.61 -16.75 3.52
C PRO A 203 21.61 -15.69 3.00
N PRO A 204 22.04 -14.75 2.14
CA PRO A 204 21.15 -13.78 1.53
C PRO A 204 19.90 -14.47 0.95
N ALA A 205 18.72 -13.90 1.23
CA ALA A 205 17.48 -14.47 0.74
C ALA A 205 17.39 -14.35 -0.79
N PRO A 206 16.97 -15.40 -1.50
CA PRO A 206 16.64 -15.30 -2.92
C PRO A 206 15.38 -14.43 -3.11
N PRO A 207 15.12 -13.96 -4.34
CA PRO A 207 13.84 -13.32 -4.67
C PRO A 207 12.65 -14.21 -4.28
N LEU A 208 11.52 -13.58 -3.92
CA LEU A 208 10.28 -14.31 -3.72
C LEU A 208 9.79 -14.90 -5.05
N PRO A 209 8.97 -15.99 -5.02
CA PRO A 209 8.39 -16.57 -6.23
C PRO A 209 7.63 -15.53 -7.07
N SER A 210 7.81 -15.59 -8.39
CA SER A 210 7.15 -14.68 -9.31
C SER A 210 5.63 -14.86 -9.32
N ASN A 211 4.89 -13.78 -9.40
CA ASN A 211 3.43 -13.76 -9.56
C ASN A 211 2.99 -13.77 -11.03
N GLY A 212 3.91 -14.02 -11.98
CA GLY A 212 3.60 -14.14 -13.41
C GLY A 212 3.30 -12.84 -14.13
N LEU A 213 3.62 -11.68 -13.53
CA LEU A 213 3.55 -10.40 -14.25
C LEU A 213 4.61 -10.35 -15.35
N PRO A 214 4.34 -9.68 -16.49
CA PRO A 214 5.23 -9.71 -17.65
C PRO A 214 6.56 -8.98 -17.36
N ASP A 215 7.66 -9.57 -17.77
CA ASP A 215 8.99 -8.94 -17.66
C ASP A 215 9.11 -7.67 -18.49
N ARG A 216 8.38 -7.61 -19.60
CA ARG A 216 8.41 -6.49 -20.56
C ARG A 216 7.02 -5.98 -20.89
N LEU A 217 6.91 -4.66 -21.07
CA LEU A 217 5.71 -3.98 -21.54
C LEU A 217 5.98 -3.42 -22.94
N ASP A 218 5.05 -3.61 -23.87
CA ASP A 218 5.15 -3.00 -25.21
C ASP A 218 4.70 -1.54 -25.15
N LEU A 219 5.65 -0.64 -24.90
CA LEU A 219 5.39 0.79 -24.81
C LEU A 219 5.15 1.44 -26.18
N LYS A 220 5.59 0.80 -27.29
CA LYS A 220 5.45 1.37 -28.64
C LYS A 220 4.00 1.36 -29.12
N SER A 221 3.28 0.27 -28.85
CA SER A 221 1.88 0.14 -29.22
C SER A 221 0.90 0.46 -28.08
N ALA A 222 1.37 1.04 -26.97
CA ALA A 222 0.56 1.31 -25.79
C ALA A 222 -0.56 2.31 -26.04
N VAL A 223 -1.70 2.08 -25.38
CA VAL A 223 -2.76 3.10 -25.23
C VAL A 223 -2.25 4.16 -24.27
N ARG A 224 -2.17 5.43 -24.71
CA ARG A 224 -1.68 6.52 -23.88
C ARG A 224 -2.83 7.40 -23.43
N VAL A 225 -2.87 7.70 -22.13
CA VAL A 225 -3.94 8.47 -21.48
C VAL A 225 -3.32 9.53 -20.57
N GLU A 226 -3.72 10.78 -20.75
CA GLU A 226 -3.45 11.83 -19.77
C GLU A 226 -4.53 11.77 -18.68
N LEU A 227 -4.10 11.68 -17.43
CA LEU A 227 -4.99 11.53 -16.28
C LEU A 227 -4.63 12.52 -15.17
N PRO A 228 -5.10 13.78 -15.27
CA PRO A 228 -4.98 14.74 -14.19
C PRO A 228 -5.77 14.26 -12.97
N LEU A 229 -5.16 14.29 -11.78
CA LEU A 229 -5.76 13.79 -10.54
C LEU A 229 -6.78 14.77 -9.90
N ASP A 230 -6.87 15.98 -10.43
CA ASP A 230 -7.74 17.08 -10.02
C ASP A 230 -8.82 17.43 -11.07
N ALA A 231 -8.98 16.60 -12.10
CA ALA A 231 -9.97 16.85 -13.15
C ALA A 231 -11.42 16.80 -12.59
N PRO A 232 -12.36 17.58 -13.15
CA PRO A 232 -13.71 17.74 -12.60
C PRO A 232 -14.59 16.48 -12.67
N ASP A 233 -14.18 15.48 -13.44
CA ASP A 233 -14.85 14.19 -13.57
C ASP A 233 -14.45 13.17 -12.49
N TRP A 234 -13.55 13.53 -11.56
CA TRP A 234 -13.36 12.80 -10.33
C TRP A 234 -14.49 13.10 -9.35
N THR A 235 -15.04 12.07 -8.71
CA THR A 235 -16.19 12.21 -7.83
C THR A 235 -15.91 11.64 -6.44
N SER A 236 -16.51 12.21 -5.41
CA SER A 236 -16.46 11.62 -4.07
C SER A 236 -17.22 10.28 -4.04
N PRO A 237 -16.91 9.37 -3.09
CA PRO A 237 -17.60 8.08 -2.98
C PRO A 237 -19.12 8.18 -2.94
N ALA A 238 -19.67 9.17 -2.24
CA ALA A 238 -21.12 9.39 -2.14
C ALA A 238 -21.78 9.78 -3.46
N LYS A 239 -21.01 10.33 -4.43
CA LYS A 239 -21.49 10.75 -5.76
C LYS A 239 -21.04 9.79 -6.87
N PHE A 240 -20.25 8.77 -6.53
CA PHE A 240 -19.72 7.83 -7.51
C PHE A 240 -20.83 6.99 -8.14
N SER A 241 -20.75 6.84 -9.46
CA SER A 241 -21.63 5.94 -10.22
C SER A 241 -20.84 5.16 -11.26
N ALA A 242 -21.01 3.85 -11.26
CA ALA A 242 -20.44 2.97 -12.27
C ALA A 242 -21.08 3.12 -13.67
N SER A 243 -22.16 3.91 -13.80
CA SER A 243 -22.76 4.31 -15.06
C SER A 243 -22.17 5.58 -15.68
N SER A 244 -21.31 6.30 -14.93
CA SER A 244 -20.55 7.43 -15.50
C SER A 244 -19.57 6.93 -16.58
N PRO A 245 -19.12 7.79 -17.51
CA PRO A 245 -18.11 7.40 -18.48
C PRO A 245 -16.81 6.95 -17.79
N PRO A 246 -16.16 5.86 -18.28
CA PRO A 246 -14.87 5.44 -17.74
C PRO A 246 -13.80 6.49 -18.00
N ALA A 247 -12.78 6.54 -17.14
CA ALA A 247 -11.59 7.38 -17.34
C ALA A 247 -10.85 7.01 -18.64
N PHE A 248 -10.81 5.73 -18.94
CA PHE A 248 -10.29 5.18 -20.19
C PHE A 248 -10.80 3.75 -20.41
N GLN A 249 -10.59 3.26 -21.62
CA GLN A 249 -10.89 1.88 -22.02
C GLN A 249 -9.66 1.26 -22.71
N ALA A 250 -9.44 -0.02 -22.48
CA ALA A 250 -8.38 -0.78 -23.12
C ALA A 250 -8.91 -2.18 -23.55
N LYS A 251 -8.30 -2.73 -24.59
CA LYS A 251 -8.53 -4.17 -24.92
C LYS A 251 -7.62 -5.03 -24.09
N THR A 252 -8.09 -6.22 -23.72
CA THR A 252 -7.27 -7.23 -23.05
C THR A 252 -5.98 -7.50 -23.82
N GLY A 253 -4.88 -7.63 -23.10
CA GLY A 253 -3.55 -7.85 -23.66
C GLY A 253 -2.81 -6.57 -24.11
N ARG A 254 -3.48 -5.40 -24.10
CA ARG A 254 -2.81 -4.14 -24.47
C ARG A 254 -2.04 -3.57 -23.28
N THR A 255 -0.92 -2.93 -23.59
CA THR A 255 -0.24 -2.06 -22.63
C THR A 255 -0.95 -0.71 -22.56
N VAL A 256 -1.17 -0.20 -21.36
CA VAL A 256 -1.71 1.12 -21.09
C VAL A 256 -0.64 1.95 -20.39
N VAL A 257 -0.43 3.16 -20.88
CA VAL A 257 0.43 4.18 -20.25
C VAL A 257 -0.45 5.30 -19.74
N LEU A 258 -0.39 5.59 -18.45
CA LEU A 258 -1.06 6.73 -17.84
C LEU A 258 -0.03 7.80 -17.48
N ALA A 259 -0.26 9.04 -17.92
CA ALA A 259 0.46 10.20 -17.43
C ALA A 259 -0.38 10.83 -16.30
N LEU A 260 0.02 10.56 -15.07
CA LEU A 260 -0.62 11.03 -13.86
C LEU A 260 -0.07 12.42 -13.52
N THR A 261 -0.92 13.43 -13.45
CA THR A 261 -0.51 14.80 -13.12
C THR A 261 -1.23 15.28 -11.88
N ASN A 262 -0.47 15.66 -10.86
CA ASN A 262 -1.01 16.36 -9.68
C ASN A 262 -0.84 17.86 -9.85
N ARG A 263 -1.94 18.58 -10.15
CA ARG A 263 -1.96 20.06 -10.29
C ARG A 263 -2.35 20.77 -9.01
N THR A 264 -2.66 20.02 -7.95
CA THR A 264 -3.05 20.59 -6.66
C THR A 264 -1.83 21.10 -5.88
N GLN A 265 -2.07 21.78 -4.76
CA GLN A 265 -1.04 22.24 -3.84
C GLN A 265 -0.70 21.21 -2.76
N ILE A 266 -1.31 20.03 -2.79
CA ILE A 266 -1.21 18.97 -1.79
C ILE A 266 -0.71 17.70 -2.48
N ALA A 267 0.18 16.96 -1.83
CA ALA A 267 0.58 15.65 -2.32
C ALA A 267 -0.65 14.74 -2.45
N THR A 268 -0.72 13.99 -3.53
CA THR A 268 -1.87 13.16 -3.87
C THR A 268 -1.41 11.73 -4.16
N VAL A 269 -2.14 10.77 -3.66
CA VAL A 269 -1.89 9.34 -3.87
C VAL A 269 -2.86 8.81 -4.91
N PHE A 270 -2.31 8.20 -5.95
CA PHE A 270 -3.05 7.45 -6.96
C PHE A 270 -3.04 5.98 -6.62
N HIS A 271 -4.20 5.32 -6.68
CA HIS A 271 -4.32 3.88 -6.51
C HIS A 271 -5.05 3.27 -7.72
N LEU A 272 -4.43 2.26 -8.34
CA LEU A 272 -4.97 1.50 -9.45
C LEU A 272 -5.47 0.14 -8.96
N HIS A 273 -6.78 -0.08 -8.94
CA HIS A 273 -7.33 -1.39 -8.61
C HIS A 273 -7.28 -2.35 -9.80
N GLY A 274 -7.07 -3.62 -9.51
CA GLY A 274 -7.19 -4.72 -10.48
C GLY A 274 -5.93 -5.02 -11.30
N HIS A 275 -5.00 -4.09 -11.40
CA HIS A 275 -3.75 -4.28 -12.13
C HIS A 275 -2.58 -3.66 -11.37
N SER A 276 -1.40 -4.27 -11.51
CA SER A 276 -0.15 -3.67 -11.05
C SER A 276 0.55 -2.95 -12.21
N PHE A 277 1.22 -1.85 -11.91
CA PHE A 277 1.92 -1.03 -12.89
C PHE A 277 3.41 -0.88 -12.57
N ARG A 278 4.19 -0.53 -13.58
CA ARG A 278 5.57 -0.07 -13.43
C ARG A 278 5.66 1.44 -13.58
N LEU A 279 6.48 2.06 -12.75
CA LEU A 279 6.83 3.47 -12.89
C LEU A 279 7.84 3.62 -14.03
N LEU A 280 7.52 4.43 -15.05
CA LEU A 280 8.39 4.68 -16.19
C LEU A 280 9.47 5.70 -15.85
N ASP A 281 10.61 5.57 -16.52
CA ASP A 281 11.66 6.58 -16.53
C ASP A 281 11.22 7.81 -17.34
N ARG A 282 11.88 8.95 -17.15
CA ARG A 282 11.43 10.23 -17.70
C ARG A 282 11.31 10.26 -19.24
N LEU A 283 12.09 9.45 -19.94
CA LEU A 283 12.09 9.37 -21.40
C LEU A 283 11.20 8.25 -21.96
N ASP A 284 10.47 7.53 -21.10
CA ASP A 284 9.70 6.34 -21.44
C ASP A 284 10.53 5.25 -22.16
N ASP A 285 11.83 5.19 -21.90
CA ASP A 285 12.79 4.24 -22.47
C ASP A 285 13.11 3.08 -21.51
N GLY A 286 12.57 3.13 -20.30
CA GLY A 286 12.71 2.12 -19.27
C GLY A 286 11.68 2.29 -18.16
N TRP A 287 11.79 1.42 -17.17
CA TRP A 287 10.94 1.41 -15.99
C TRP A 287 11.69 0.93 -14.75
N LYS A 288 11.16 1.28 -13.59
CA LYS A 288 11.69 0.77 -12.31
C LYS A 288 11.48 -0.75 -12.22
N PRO A 289 12.42 -1.51 -11.61
CA PRO A 289 12.43 -2.97 -11.62
C PRO A 289 11.39 -3.63 -10.70
N TYR A 290 10.42 -2.89 -10.21
CA TYR A 290 9.38 -3.37 -9.31
C TYR A 290 7.99 -2.95 -9.80
N TRP A 291 6.98 -3.67 -9.33
CA TRP A 291 5.58 -3.42 -9.60
C TRP A 291 4.93 -2.71 -8.42
N LEU A 292 3.99 -1.82 -8.72
CA LEU A 292 3.22 -1.03 -7.76
C LEU A 292 1.73 -1.12 -8.12
N ASP A 293 0.86 -0.81 -7.18
CA ASP A 293 -0.53 -0.43 -7.45
C ASP A 293 -0.87 0.95 -6.87
N THR A 294 0.04 1.51 -6.07
CA THR A 294 -0.14 2.77 -5.36
C THR A 294 1.06 3.69 -5.58
N LEU A 295 0.82 4.97 -5.85
CA LEU A 295 1.87 5.96 -6.13
C LEU A 295 1.52 7.32 -5.53
N ALA A 296 2.43 7.91 -4.75
CA ALA A 296 2.32 9.29 -4.29
C ALA A 296 2.94 10.25 -5.32
N LEU A 297 2.26 11.36 -5.57
CA LEU A 297 2.71 12.45 -6.45
C LEU A 297 2.75 13.76 -5.67
N GLU A 298 3.89 14.43 -5.70
CA GLU A 298 4.05 15.76 -5.12
C GLU A 298 3.27 16.83 -5.92
N PRO A 299 2.99 17.99 -5.33
CA PRO A 299 2.41 19.13 -6.03
C PRO A 299 3.17 19.46 -7.32
N GLY A 300 2.46 19.64 -8.42
CA GLY A 300 3.00 19.96 -9.74
C GLY A 300 3.72 18.81 -10.45
N GLN A 301 3.78 17.63 -9.85
CA GLN A 301 4.49 16.47 -10.42
C GLN A 301 3.65 15.78 -11.48
N THR A 302 4.30 15.34 -12.56
CA THR A 302 3.76 14.37 -13.51
C THR A 302 4.61 13.11 -13.48
N GLN A 303 3.96 11.97 -13.30
CA GLN A 303 4.57 10.64 -13.35
C GLN A 303 3.89 9.78 -14.40
N ARG A 304 4.67 8.99 -15.13
CA ARG A 304 4.13 8.03 -16.09
C ARG A 304 4.24 6.63 -15.53
N ILE A 305 3.14 5.91 -15.63
CA ILE A 305 3.06 4.51 -15.25
C ILE A 305 2.60 3.68 -16.45
N ALA A 306 2.96 2.40 -16.46
CA ALA A 306 2.52 1.47 -17.49
C ALA A 306 2.10 0.14 -16.88
N PHE A 307 1.03 -0.44 -17.40
CA PHE A 307 0.56 -1.77 -17.01
C PHE A 307 0.03 -2.57 -18.22
N ALA A 308 0.04 -3.88 -18.08
CA ALA A 308 -0.63 -4.77 -19.03
C ALA A 308 -2.10 -4.91 -18.63
N ALA A 309 -3.03 -4.59 -19.51
CA ALA A 309 -4.46 -4.80 -19.32
C ALA A 309 -4.79 -6.30 -19.44
N ALA A 310 -4.33 -7.12 -18.48
CA ALA A 310 -4.37 -8.58 -18.56
C ALA A 310 -5.74 -9.18 -18.24
N THR A 311 -6.53 -8.51 -17.40
CA THR A 311 -7.81 -9.01 -16.90
C THR A 311 -8.95 -8.13 -17.38
N ALA A 312 -9.93 -8.72 -18.07
CA ALA A 312 -11.15 -8.02 -18.47
C ALA A 312 -12.01 -7.69 -17.23
N GLY A 313 -12.67 -6.53 -17.26
CA GLY A 313 -13.56 -6.07 -16.19
C GLY A 313 -13.58 -4.57 -16.04
N ARG A 314 -14.33 -4.08 -15.03
CA ARG A 314 -14.41 -2.69 -14.61
C ARG A 314 -13.73 -2.53 -13.27
N PHE A 315 -12.82 -1.57 -13.18
CA PHE A 315 -11.95 -1.39 -12.03
C PHE A 315 -11.96 0.05 -11.55
N LEU A 316 -11.86 0.24 -10.24
CA LEU A 316 -11.73 1.56 -9.65
C LEU A 316 -10.31 2.13 -9.82
N ILE A 317 -10.24 3.44 -9.85
CA ILE A 317 -9.04 4.23 -9.60
C ILE A 317 -9.37 5.28 -8.57
N GLU A 318 -8.40 5.56 -7.69
CA GLU A 318 -8.56 6.51 -6.61
C GLU A 318 -7.53 7.62 -6.69
N SER A 319 -7.95 8.82 -6.30
CA SER A 319 -7.11 9.99 -6.06
C SER A 319 -7.35 10.46 -4.63
N ILE A 320 -6.32 10.39 -3.78
CA ILE A 320 -6.42 10.63 -2.35
C ILE A 320 -5.42 11.74 -1.99
N ALA A 321 -5.92 12.95 -1.72
CA ALA A 321 -5.07 14.01 -1.20
C ALA A 321 -4.59 13.66 0.22
N THR A 322 -3.35 14.06 0.57
CA THR A 322 -2.75 13.78 1.89
C THR A 322 -3.24 14.71 2.99
N ASP A 323 -4.29 15.46 2.74
CA ASP A 323 -5.00 16.30 3.72
C ASP A 323 -6.19 15.52 4.29
N TRP A 324 -6.34 15.53 5.62
CA TRP A 324 -7.42 14.82 6.30
C TRP A 324 -8.81 15.32 5.91
N ALA A 325 -8.97 16.62 5.74
CA ALA A 325 -10.25 17.25 5.37
C ALA A 325 -10.62 17.05 3.89
N ALA A 326 -9.64 16.72 3.05
CA ALA A 326 -9.90 16.52 1.63
C ALA A 326 -10.67 15.22 1.38
N PRO A 327 -11.66 15.23 0.47
CA PRO A 327 -12.38 14.02 0.10
C PRO A 327 -11.49 13.06 -0.67
N ARG A 328 -11.73 11.77 -0.53
CA ARG A 328 -11.26 10.76 -1.47
C ARG A 328 -12.02 10.93 -2.78
N LEU A 329 -11.35 10.79 -3.90
CA LEU A 329 -11.95 10.93 -5.23
C LEU A 329 -11.83 9.62 -5.99
N LEU A 330 -12.87 9.31 -6.77
CA LEU A 330 -13.02 8.05 -7.50
C LEU A 330 -13.29 8.29 -8.97
N ARG A 331 -12.73 7.43 -9.80
CA ARG A 331 -13.14 7.15 -11.18
C ARG A 331 -13.06 5.64 -11.41
N TRP A 332 -13.34 5.20 -12.62
CA TRP A 332 -13.18 3.82 -13.01
C TRP A 332 -12.68 3.70 -14.45
N TYR A 333 -12.13 2.56 -14.78
CA TYR A 333 -11.70 2.22 -16.13
C TYR A 333 -12.19 0.82 -16.51
N GLU A 334 -12.14 0.52 -17.81
CA GLU A 334 -12.64 -0.73 -18.36
C GLU A 334 -11.60 -1.43 -19.22
N VAL A 335 -11.48 -2.73 -19.05
CA VAL A 335 -10.73 -3.63 -19.91
C VAL A 335 -11.71 -4.62 -20.56
N ARG A 336 -11.71 -4.68 -21.88
CA ARG A 336 -12.62 -5.52 -22.71
C ARG A 336 -11.87 -6.61 -23.43
#